data_b6df765599e0547e5a404ffbe1236874
#
_entry.id   b6df765599e0547e5a404ffbe1236874
#
_cell.length_a   1.000
_cell.length_b   1.000
_cell.length_c   1.000
_cell.angle_alpha   90.00
_cell.angle_beta   90.00
_cell.angle_gamma   90.00
#
_symmetry.space_group_name_H-M   'P 1'
#
loop_
_entity.id
_entity.type
_entity.pdbx_description
1 polymer ?
#
loop_
_entity_poly.entity_id
_entity_poly.type
_entity_poly.pdbx_seq_one_letter_code
_entity_poly.pdbx_strand_id
1 'polypeptide(L)'
;MTEVASGVTVVGHPLVQHKLSYLRDKDTPTVHFRKLANEVTLLLTYEATKDFPTETDEVETPLERTTVERIAGKKVAVCPVLRAGLGMLDGVLSLVSSARVGFIGLYRDEETLQPVEYYVKLPELGDGERDAIVLDPMLATGRSSAAAVDGGGDDLHVGMFALEVGDPFGRGHETHE
;
A
#
# COMPACT_ATOMS: atom_id res chain seq x y z
N MET A 1 22.99 -1.37 -10.30
CA MET A 1 21.56 -1.47 -10.66
C MET A 1 21.05 -2.69 -9.95
N THR A 2 20.23 -2.51 -8.93
CA THR A 2 19.64 -3.63 -8.17
C THR A 2 18.58 -4.25 -9.08
N GLU A 3 18.70 -5.52 -9.37
CA GLU A 3 17.72 -6.27 -10.15
C GLU A 3 16.41 -6.31 -9.37
N VAL A 4 15.41 -5.62 -9.87
CA VAL A 4 14.07 -5.57 -9.23
C VAL A 4 13.32 -6.82 -9.70
N ALA A 5 12.74 -7.57 -8.76
CA ALA A 5 11.93 -8.75 -9.07
C ALA A 5 10.78 -8.38 -10.02
N SER A 6 10.39 -9.34 -10.88
CA SER A 6 9.26 -9.16 -11.81
C SER A 6 7.99 -8.79 -11.02
N GLY A 7 7.28 -7.75 -11.46
CA GLY A 7 6.05 -7.27 -10.81
C GLY A 7 6.26 -6.22 -9.71
N VAL A 8 7.51 -5.82 -9.41
CA VAL A 8 7.80 -4.76 -8.44
C VAL A 8 8.07 -3.44 -9.15
N THR A 9 7.35 -2.39 -8.76
CA THR A 9 7.59 -1.03 -9.23
C THR A 9 8.25 -0.22 -8.11
N VAL A 10 9.45 0.31 -8.38
CA VAL A 10 10.15 1.20 -7.47
C VAL A 10 9.89 2.64 -7.87
N VAL A 11 9.27 3.41 -6.97
CA VAL A 11 9.00 4.83 -7.21
C VAL A 11 10.24 5.65 -6.88
N GLY A 12 11.00 6.00 -7.93
CA GLY A 12 12.26 6.76 -7.82
C GLY A 12 12.09 8.27 -7.75
N HIS A 13 10.89 8.80 -7.53
CA HIS A 13 10.63 10.23 -7.53
C HIS A 13 11.43 10.97 -6.43
N PRO A 14 12.14 12.09 -6.72
CA PRO A 14 12.99 12.79 -5.76
C PRO A 14 12.28 13.16 -4.46
N LEU A 15 11.02 13.59 -4.52
CA LEU A 15 10.23 13.92 -3.33
C LEU A 15 9.96 12.69 -2.44
N VAL A 16 9.72 11.51 -3.03
CA VAL A 16 9.57 10.26 -2.29
C VAL A 16 10.88 9.90 -1.60
N GLN A 17 12.01 9.96 -2.32
CA GLN A 17 13.33 9.70 -1.75
C GLN A 17 13.69 10.65 -0.61
N HIS A 18 13.38 11.95 -0.77
CA HIS A 18 13.58 12.95 0.27
C HIS A 18 12.77 12.62 1.54
N LYS A 19 11.49 12.26 1.40
CA LYS A 19 10.65 11.89 2.55
C LYS A 19 11.12 10.58 3.20
N LEU A 20 11.54 9.61 2.41
CA LEU A 20 12.10 8.35 2.90
C LEU A 20 13.40 8.56 3.68
N SER A 21 14.23 9.55 3.32
CA SER A 21 15.45 9.84 4.07
C SER A 21 15.16 10.21 5.54
N TYR A 22 14.10 10.98 5.77
CA TYR A 22 13.65 11.29 7.14
C TYR A 22 12.98 10.08 7.82
N LEU A 23 12.18 9.30 7.10
CA LEU A 23 11.57 8.08 7.67
C LEU A 23 12.61 7.07 8.15
N ARG A 24 13.79 7.03 7.51
CA ARG A 24 14.91 6.16 7.87
C ARG A 24 15.77 6.71 9.01
N ASP A 25 15.61 7.98 9.35
CA ASP A 25 16.37 8.57 10.44
C ASP A 25 15.78 8.13 11.78
N LYS A 26 16.63 7.49 12.60
CA LYS A 26 16.27 6.99 13.94
C LYS A 26 15.81 8.08 14.89
N ASP A 27 16.22 9.31 14.65
CA ASP A 27 15.93 10.47 15.50
C ASP A 27 14.63 11.19 15.06
N THR A 28 13.96 10.70 14.03
CA THR A 28 12.67 11.26 13.57
C THR A 28 11.58 11.07 14.62
N PRO A 29 11.00 12.16 15.16
CA PRO A 29 9.92 12.08 16.14
C PRO A 29 8.71 11.33 15.59
N THR A 30 8.01 10.56 16.44
CA THR A 30 6.85 9.75 16.05
C THR A 30 5.76 10.53 15.30
N VAL A 31 5.53 11.79 15.67
CA VAL A 31 4.54 12.64 14.99
C VAL A 31 4.96 12.93 13.55
N HIS A 32 6.24 13.24 13.33
CA HIS A 32 6.78 13.47 12.00
C HIS A 32 6.81 12.18 11.17
N PHE A 33 7.18 11.06 11.80
CA PHE A 33 7.15 9.75 11.16
C PHE A 33 5.77 9.42 10.58
N ARG A 34 4.70 9.57 11.38
CA ARG A 34 3.32 9.34 10.92
C ARG A 34 2.93 10.23 9.76
N LYS A 35 3.28 11.51 9.83
CA LYS A 35 3.01 12.47 8.77
C LYS A 35 3.73 12.10 7.48
N LEU A 36 5.01 11.79 7.57
CA LEU A 36 5.82 11.39 6.42
C LEU A 36 5.34 10.08 5.79
N ALA A 37 4.96 9.08 6.61
CA ALA A 37 4.41 7.83 6.13
C ALA A 37 3.11 8.07 5.34
N ASN A 38 2.22 8.91 5.85
CA ASN A 38 1.00 9.30 5.17
C ASN A 38 1.28 10.01 3.83
N GLU A 39 2.19 10.98 3.82
CA GLU A 39 2.57 11.74 2.61
C GLU A 39 3.24 10.84 1.55
N VAL A 40 4.10 9.90 1.95
CA VAL A 40 4.70 8.94 1.01
C VAL A 40 3.63 8.00 0.47
N THR A 41 2.73 7.52 1.31
CA THR A 41 1.62 6.65 0.87
C THR A 41 0.73 7.34 -0.16
N LEU A 42 0.43 8.62 0.02
CA LEU A 42 -0.33 9.41 -0.95
C LEU A 42 0.38 9.43 -2.32
N LEU A 43 1.69 9.65 -2.34
CA LEU A 43 2.48 9.65 -3.58
C LEU A 43 2.54 8.27 -4.22
N LEU A 44 2.66 7.20 -3.42
CA LEU A 44 2.62 5.83 -3.90
C LEU A 44 1.24 5.48 -4.48
N THR A 45 0.17 5.92 -3.82
CA THR A 45 -1.20 5.72 -4.32
C THR A 45 -1.40 6.39 -5.66
N TYR A 46 -0.93 7.63 -5.82
CA TYR A 46 -0.98 8.35 -7.09
C TYR A 46 -0.28 7.57 -8.22
N GLU A 47 0.92 7.06 -7.95
CA GLU A 47 1.67 6.28 -8.95
C GLU A 47 0.99 4.95 -9.28
N ALA A 48 0.48 4.25 -8.27
CA ALA A 48 -0.12 2.94 -8.46
C ALA A 48 -1.50 2.98 -9.14
N THR A 49 -2.17 4.11 -9.10
CA THR A 49 -3.49 4.26 -9.74
C THR A 49 -3.43 4.86 -11.14
N LYS A 50 -2.23 5.13 -11.66
CA LYS A 50 -2.04 5.79 -12.97
C LYS A 50 -2.61 5.01 -14.16
N ASP A 51 -2.64 3.69 -14.05
CA ASP A 51 -3.10 2.78 -15.11
C ASP A 51 -4.54 2.28 -14.87
N PHE A 52 -5.28 2.91 -13.95
CA PHE A 52 -6.68 2.57 -13.74
C PHE A 52 -7.49 2.87 -15.00
N PRO A 53 -8.36 1.94 -15.44
CA PRO A 53 -9.21 2.17 -16.58
C PRO A 53 -10.18 3.33 -16.33
N THR A 54 -10.45 4.09 -17.37
CA THR A 54 -11.44 5.18 -17.35
C THR A 54 -12.59 4.88 -18.28
N GLU A 55 -13.74 5.47 -18.00
CA GLU A 55 -14.93 5.47 -18.85
C GLU A 55 -15.44 6.89 -19.05
N THR A 56 -15.98 7.13 -20.23
CA THR A 56 -16.57 8.42 -20.57
C THR A 56 -17.96 8.53 -19.96
N ASP A 57 -18.23 9.63 -19.25
CA ASP A 57 -19.53 9.94 -18.66
C ASP A 57 -19.98 11.37 -19.04
N GLU A 58 -21.27 11.64 -18.98
CA GLU A 58 -21.82 12.98 -19.24
C GLU A 58 -22.11 13.70 -17.93
N VAL A 59 -21.67 14.94 -17.85
CA VAL A 59 -21.95 15.81 -16.70
C VAL A 59 -22.56 17.12 -17.15
N GLU A 60 -23.41 17.68 -16.32
CA GLU A 60 -23.95 19.02 -16.49
C GLU A 60 -23.11 20.00 -15.67
N THR A 61 -22.39 20.87 -16.37
CA THR A 61 -21.61 21.95 -15.74
C THR A 61 -22.51 23.21 -15.63
N PRO A 62 -22.10 24.23 -14.90
CA PRO A 62 -22.85 25.50 -14.85
C PRO A 62 -23.02 26.19 -16.19
N LEU A 63 -22.24 25.82 -17.20
CA LEU A 63 -22.29 26.45 -18.56
C LEU A 63 -22.94 25.56 -19.58
N GLU A 64 -22.62 24.26 -19.60
CA GLU A 64 -23.10 23.32 -20.64
C GLU A 64 -22.98 21.87 -20.21
N ARG A 65 -23.63 20.97 -20.94
CA ARG A 65 -23.35 19.53 -20.85
C ARG A 65 -22.04 19.22 -21.56
N THR A 66 -21.21 18.42 -20.92
CA THR A 66 -19.94 17.99 -21.48
C THR A 66 -19.60 16.57 -21.08
N THR A 67 -18.67 15.95 -21.79
CA THR A 67 -18.15 14.63 -21.47
C THR A 67 -16.93 14.75 -20.57
N VAL A 68 -16.79 13.80 -19.62
CA VAL A 68 -15.67 13.71 -18.70
C VAL A 68 -15.19 12.26 -18.61
N GLU A 69 -13.93 12.09 -18.24
CA GLU A 69 -13.38 10.77 -17.91
C GLU A 69 -13.52 10.50 -16.41
N ARG A 70 -14.06 9.32 -16.09
CA ARG A 70 -14.15 8.81 -14.72
C ARG A 70 -13.45 7.47 -14.61
N ILE A 71 -12.94 7.14 -13.42
CA ILE A 71 -12.42 5.79 -13.17
C ILE A 71 -13.55 4.79 -13.38
N ALA A 72 -13.32 3.83 -14.28
CA ALA A 72 -14.27 2.80 -14.64
C ALA A 72 -14.46 1.77 -13.51
N GLY A 73 -15.60 1.11 -13.53
CA GLY A 73 -15.88 -0.05 -12.69
C GLY A 73 -16.16 0.26 -11.22
N LYS A 74 -16.08 -0.79 -10.40
CA LYS A 74 -16.29 -0.71 -8.97
C LYS A 74 -15.00 -0.27 -8.27
N LYS A 75 -15.19 0.55 -7.27
CA LYS A 75 -14.17 1.27 -6.53
C LYS A 75 -13.20 0.34 -5.78
N VAL A 76 -12.01 0.84 -5.54
CA VAL A 76 -10.90 0.22 -4.82
C VAL A 76 -11.29 -0.22 -3.40
N ALA A 77 -10.78 -1.37 -2.98
CA ALA A 77 -10.70 -1.76 -1.59
C ALA A 77 -9.29 -1.48 -1.06
N VAL A 78 -9.18 -1.06 0.19
CA VAL A 78 -7.89 -0.84 0.84
C VAL A 78 -7.81 -1.65 2.12
N CYS A 79 -6.72 -2.40 2.27
CA CYS A 79 -6.57 -3.40 3.33
C CYS A 79 -5.23 -3.20 4.05
N PRO A 80 -5.17 -2.36 5.10
CA PRO A 80 -3.96 -2.26 5.91
C PRO A 80 -3.70 -3.54 6.70
N VAL A 81 -2.46 -3.99 6.69
CA VAL A 81 -1.97 -5.03 7.58
C VAL A 81 -1.78 -4.45 8.97
N LEU A 82 -2.54 -4.97 9.91
CA LEU A 82 -2.54 -4.46 11.27
C LEU A 82 -1.25 -4.88 11.99
N ARG A 83 -0.70 -4.02 12.79
CA ARG A 83 -1.12 -2.66 13.16
C ARG A 83 -0.40 -1.58 12.34
N ALA A 84 0.77 -1.93 11.77
CA ALA A 84 1.66 -0.97 11.11
C ALA A 84 1.05 -0.27 9.88
N GLY A 85 0.28 -1.01 9.07
CA GLY A 85 -0.39 -0.48 7.88
C GLY A 85 -1.42 0.64 8.14
N LEU A 86 -1.92 0.75 9.39
CA LEU A 86 -2.85 1.83 9.74
C LEU A 86 -2.27 3.23 9.51
N GLY A 87 -0.96 3.39 9.68
CA GLY A 87 -0.30 4.68 9.42
C GLY A 87 -0.32 5.13 7.97
N MET A 88 -0.65 4.23 7.05
CA MET A 88 -0.71 4.50 5.61
C MET A 88 -2.15 4.75 5.11
N LEU A 89 -3.17 4.32 5.86
CA LEU A 89 -4.56 4.32 5.41
C LEU A 89 -5.06 5.71 5.00
N ASP A 90 -4.80 6.72 5.82
CA ASP A 90 -5.26 8.08 5.54
C ASP A 90 -4.64 8.66 4.25
N GLY A 91 -3.43 8.25 3.91
CA GLY A 91 -2.78 8.63 2.65
C GLY A 91 -3.54 8.15 1.43
N VAL A 92 -4.00 6.89 1.44
CA VAL A 92 -4.85 6.34 0.36
C VAL A 92 -6.20 7.03 0.33
N LEU A 93 -6.87 7.14 1.49
CA LEU A 93 -8.23 7.72 1.57
C LEU A 93 -8.27 9.19 1.20
N SER A 94 -7.14 9.90 1.31
CA SER A 94 -7.04 11.31 0.85
C SER A 94 -7.20 11.44 -0.66
N LEU A 95 -6.80 10.43 -1.44
CA LEU A 95 -6.96 10.41 -2.91
C LEU A 95 -8.20 9.62 -3.34
N VAL A 96 -8.44 8.46 -2.71
CA VAL A 96 -9.55 7.57 -3.05
C VAL A 96 -10.51 7.51 -1.87
N SER A 97 -11.16 8.61 -1.59
CA SER A 97 -12.06 8.79 -0.42
C SER A 97 -13.25 7.82 -0.39
N SER A 98 -13.59 7.24 -1.52
CA SER A 98 -14.67 6.26 -1.67
C SER A 98 -14.19 4.81 -1.59
N ALA A 99 -12.91 4.54 -1.33
CA ALA A 99 -12.38 3.20 -1.15
C ALA A 99 -13.08 2.50 0.02
N ARG A 100 -13.37 1.20 -0.14
CA ARG A 100 -13.85 0.38 0.97
C ARG A 100 -12.66 -0.08 1.80
N VAL A 101 -12.80 -0.03 3.12
CA VAL A 101 -11.71 -0.42 4.02
C VAL A 101 -11.97 -1.82 4.57
N GLY A 102 -10.99 -2.70 4.40
CA GLY A 102 -10.87 -3.98 5.10
C GLY A 102 -9.69 -3.95 6.05
N PHE A 103 -9.52 -5.01 6.84
CA PHE A 103 -8.39 -5.12 7.76
C PHE A 103 -7.89 -6.56 7.78
N ILE A 104 -6.57 -6.71 7.79
CA ILE A 104 -5.88 -7.99 7.88
C ILE A 104 -4.98 -7.95 9.10
N GLY A 105 -5.32 -8.72 10.13
CA GLY A 105 -4.55 -8.83 11.36
C GLY A 105 -3.59 -10.01 11.30
N LEU A 106 -2.30 -9.72 11.30
CA LEU A 106 -1.24 -10.71 11.33
C LEU A 106 -0.30 -10.43 12.51
N TYR A 107 0.16 -11.49 13.19
CA TYR A 107 1.31 -11.40 14.06
C TYR A 107 2.32 -12.47 13.69
N ARG A 108 3.55 -12.29 14.11
CA ARG A 108 4.60 -13.28 13.92
C ARG A 108 4.68 -14.14 15.17
N ASP A 109 4.51 -15.45 15.01
CA ASP A 109 4.77 -16.39 16.09
C ASP A 109 6.24 -16.32 16.53
N GLU A 110 6.48 -16.23 17.83
CA GLU A 110 7.83 -15.99 18.36
C GLU A 110 8.76 -17.21 18.22
N GLU A 111 8.18 -18.42 18.18
CA GLU A 111 8.95 -19.67 18.08
C GLU A 111 9.21 -20.07 16.63
N THR A 112 8.17 -20.05 15.81
CA THR A 112 8.22 -20.52 14.41
C THR A 112 8.60 -19.44 13.42
N LEU A 113 8.51 -18.17 13.81
CA LEU A 113 8.67 -16.98 12.98
C LEU A 113 7.70 -16.94 11.79
N GLN A 114 6.64 -17.77 11.80
CA GLN A 114 5.62 -17.79 10.77
C GLN A 114 4.56 -16.70 11.02
N PRO A 115 3.98 -16.11 9.98
CA PRO A 115 2.85 -15.23 10.13
C PRO A 115 1.62 -16.06 10.58
N VAL A 116 0.95 -15.57 11.60
CA VAL A 116 -0.31 -16.13 12.10
C VAL A 116 -1.40 -15.08 11.92
N GLU A 117 -2.45 -15.48 11.21
CA GLU A 117 -3.62 -14.65 11.03
C GLU A 117 -4.51 -14.74 12.28
N TYR A 118 -4.89 -13.59 12.82
CA TYR A 118 -5.82 -13.53 13.96
C TYR A 118 -7.09 -12.73 13.65
N TYR A 119 -7.10 -12.00 12.55
CA TYR A 119 -8.27 -11.21 12.15
C TYR A 119 -8.24 -10.90 10.66
N VAL A 120 -9.28 -11.29 9.94
CA VAL A 120 -9.49 -10.85 8.56
C VAL A 120 -10.93 -10.40 8.41
N LYS A 121 -11.11 -9.19 7.97
CA LYS A 121 -12.39 -8.65 7.57
C LYS A 121 -12.22 -7.81 6.32
N LEU A 122 -12.50 -8.42 5.20
CA LEU A 122 -12.46 -7.77 3.90
C LEU A 122 -13.86 -7.27 3.50
N PRO A 123 -13.95 -6.16 2.77
CA PRO A 123 -15.19 -5.78 2.14
C PRO A 123 -15.54 -6.79 1.04
N GLU A 124 -16.80 -6.90 0.67
CA GLU A 124 -17.19 -7.66 -0.51
C GLU A 124 -16.48 -7.08 -1.74
N LEU A 125 -15.60 -7.87 -2.34
CA LEU A 125 -14.81 -7.45 -3.49
C LEU A 125 -15.61 -7.58 -4.79
N GLY A 126 -16.70 -8.37 -4.77
CA GLY A 126 -17.43 -8.75 -5.99
C GLY A 126 -16.56 -9.63 -6.88
N ASP A 127 -17.13 -10.35 -7.81
CA ASP A 127 -16.44 -11.34 -8.65
C ASP A 127 -15.34 -10.70 -9.55
N GLY A 128 -14.22 -10.27 -8.94
CA GLY A 128 -13.11 -9.62 -9.65
C GLY A 128 -13.34 -8.16 -10.09
N GLU A 129 -14.41 -7.51 -9.60
CA GLU A 129 -14.77 -6.15 -10.01
C GLU A 129 -14.08 -5.04 -9.21
N ARG A 130 -13.23 -5.38 -8.23
CA ARG A 130 -12.53 -4.41 -7.38
C ARG A 130 -11.06 -4.73 -7.26
N ASP A 131 -10.24 -3.73 -7.47
CA ASP A 131 -8.83 -3.80 -7.12
C ASP A 131 -8.67 -3.65 -5.61
N ALA A 132 -7.83 -4.49 -5.01
CA ALA A 132 -7.48 -4.39 -3.60
C ALA A 132 -6.06 -3.86 -3.45
N ILE A 133 -5.90 -2.86 -2.60
CA ILE A 133 -4.60 -2.30 -2.23
C ILE A 133 -4.28 -2.75 -0.81
N VAL A 134 -3.26 -3.58 -0.66
CA VAL A 134 -2.74 -3.99 0.65
C VAL A 134 -1.67 -3.00 1.10
N LEU A 135 -1.78 -2.51 2.33
CA LEU A 135 -0.84 -1.55 2.90
C LEU A 135 0.00 -2.22 3.99
N ASP A 136 1.29 -2.33 3.73
CA ASP A 136 2.28 -2.78 4.70
C ASP A 136 3.52 -1.89 4.62
N PRO A 137 3.86 -1.12 5.66
CA PRO A 137 5.00 -0.21 5.61
C PRO A 137 6.35 -0.93 5.61
N MET A 138 6.40 -2.22 5.88
CA MET A 138 7.65 -2.94 6.08
C MET A 138 7.66 -4.30 5.38
N LEU A 139 8.24 -4.33 4.19
CA LEU A 139 8.42 -5.54 3.39
C LEU A 139 9.74 -6.26 3.74
N ALA A 140 9.92 -6.69 5.01
CA ALA A 140 11.18 -7.31 5.41
C ALA A 140 11.43 -8.67 4.73
N THR A 141 10.50 -9.62 4.87
CA THR A 141 10.57 -10.96 4.25
C THR A 141 9.47 -11.21 3.24
N GLY A 142 8.55 -10.29 3.07
CA GLY A 142 7.36 -10.44 2.23
C GLY A 142 6.33 -11.47 2.73
N ARG A 143 6.63 -12.22 3.79
CA ARG A 143 5.75 -13.31 4.27
C ARG A 143 4.40 -12.81 4.80
N SER A 144 4.39 -11.70 5.54
CA SER A 144 3.13 -11.10 6.04
C SER A 144 2.27 -10.62 4.89
N SER A 145 2.90 -10.03 3.89
CA SER A 145 2.23 -9.51 2.71
C SER A 145 1.73 -10.63 1.80
N ALA A 146 2.51 -11.70 1.62
CA ALA A 146 2.08 -12.89 0.88
C ALA A 146 0.89 -13.55 1.58
N ALA A 147 0.94 -13.75 2.91
CA ALA A 147 -0.17 -14.30 3.67
C ALA A 147 -1.43 -13.41 3.59
N ALA A 148 -1.27 -12.10 3.53
CA ALA A 148 -2.38 -11.17 3.37
C ALA A 148 -3.05 -11.28 1.99
N VAL A 149 -2.26 -11.55 0.95
CA VAL A 149 -2.75 -11.79 -0.42
C VAL A 149 -3.45 -13.15 -0.52
N ASP A 150 -2.85 -14.21 0.02
CA ASP A 150 -3.42 -15.56 0.01
C ASP A 150 -4.75 -15.64 0.76
N GLY A 151 -4.91 -14.88 1.86
CA GLY A 151 -6.17 -14.78 2.62
C GLY A 151 -7.30 -14.07 1.86
N GLY A 152 -7.00 -13.37 0.78
CA GLY A 152 -7.96 -12.64 -0.05
C GLY A 152 -8.62 -13.45 -1.18
N GLY A 153 -8.11 -14.65 -1.51
CA GLY A 153 -8.60 -15.51 -2.60
C GLY A 153 -8.02 -15.18 -3.97
N ASP A 154 -8.25 -16.07 -4.94
CA ASP A 154 -7.62 -16.05 -6.27
C ASP A 154 -8.05 -14.89 -7.20
N ASP A 155 -9.07 -14.10 -6.80
CA ASP A 155 -9.67 -13.05 -7.66
C ASP A 155 -9.16 -11.63 -7.34
N LEU A 156 -8.09 -11.49 -6.54
CA LEU A 156 -7.56 -10.21 -6.12
C LEU A 156 -6.48 -9.71 -7.09
N HIS A 157 -6.78 -8.66 -7.84
CA HIS A 157 -5.74 -7.77 -8.36
C HIS A 157 -5.16 -6.96 -7.20
N VAL A 158 -4.08 -7.45 -6.61
CA VAL A 158 -3.49 -6.86 -5.41
C VAL A 158 -2.30 -5.98 -5.78
N GLY A 159 -2.47 -4.68 -5.59
CA GLY A 159 -1.35 -3.76 -5.48
C GLY A 159 -0.87 -3.70 -4.02
N MET A 160 0.40 -4.00 -3.77
CA MET A 160 0.97 -3.86 -2.44
C MET A 160 1.87 -2.63 -2.38
N PHE A 161 1.63 -1.77 -1.39
CA PHE A 161 2.51 -0.66 -1.09
C PHE A 161 3.36 -1.01 0.12
N ALA A 162 4.65 -1.11 -0.09
CA ALA A 162 5.61 -1.21 1.00
C ALA A 162 6.51 0.03 1.01
N LEU A 163 6.63 0.63 2.18
CA LEU A 163 7.70 1.58 2.44
C LEU A 163 8.91 0.73 2.86
N GLU A 164 9.85 0.49 1.96
CA GLU A 164 11.09 -0.14 2.37
C GLU A 164 11.90 0.84 3.23
N VAL A 165 11.59 0.83 4.51
CA VAL A 165 12.46 1.40 5.54
C VAL A 165 13.53 0.34 5.76
N GLY A 166 14.75 0.56 5.26
CA GLY A 166 15.85 -0.39 5.37
C GLY A 166 16.03 -0.90 6.80
N ASP A 167 16.65 -2.08 6.95
CA ASP A 167 16.82 -2.79 8.21
C ASP A 167 17.16 -1.83 9.36
N PRO A 168 16.23 -1.54 10.29
CA PRO A 168 16.50 -0.62 11.39
C PRO A 168 17.47 -1.19 12.43
N PHE A 169 17.83 -2.48 12.29
CA PHE A 169 18.70 -3.18 13.25
C PHE A 169 20.08 -3.52 12.69
N GLY A 170 20.41 -3.05 11.46
CA GLY A 170 21.79 -3.05 10.93
C GLY A 170 22.61 -4.27 11.31
N ARG A 171 22.08 -5.49 11.16
CA ARG A 171 22.91 -6.68 11.29
C ARG A 171 23.80 -6.76 10.06
N GLY A 172 24.95 -6.07 10.17
CA GLY A 172 26.01 -6.21 9.22
C GLY A 172 26.26 -7.69 8.97
N HIS A 173 26.22 -8.09 7.71
CA HIS A 173 26.88 -9.29 7.29
C HIS A 173 28.38 -9.09 7.59
N GLU A 174 28.83 -9.49 8.76
CA GLU A 174 30.24 -9.81 8.96
C GLU A 174 30.53 -11.03 8.08
N THR A 175 31.07 -10.76 6.90
CA THR A 175 31.77 -11.78 6.13
C THR A 175 33.05 -12.10 6.91
N HIS A 176 33.06 -13.22 7.62
CA HIS A 176 34.27 -13.82 8.05
C HIS A 176 34.99 -14.40 6.83
N GLU A 177 36.14 -13.80 6.49
CA GLU A 177 37.19 -14.46 5.73
C GLU A 177 37.82 -15.59 6.57
#